data_bf2792d10ed60961d1d632ba04955440
#
_entry.id   bf2792d10ed60961d1d632ba04955440
#
_cell.length_a   1.000
_cell.length_b   1.000
_cell.length_c   1.000
_cell.angle_alpha   90.00
_cell.angle_beta   90.00
_cell.angle_gamma   90.00
#
_symmetry.space_group_name_H-M   'P 1'
#
loop_
_entity.id
_entity.type
_entity.pdbx_description
1 polymer ?
#
loop_
_entity_poly.entity_id
_entity_poly.type
_entity_poly.pdbx_seq_one_letter_code
_entity_poly.pdbx_strand_id
1 'polypeptide(L)'
;MAYLLAIAFALLATAVPQASETLSYNDELKEALPGFEMPAAWLRSHPPFRIIGNVYGVGGFDLATYLITSSEGHILINTGIEGSADDISTNIDALGYNIDDVKILLSMQSHFDHTADLARIKKETGAKMYATAPDLRVLEDGGFSDPHFGGLETFRPIKVDRVVRDGEVIELGEIKLTVHYHPGHTEGSSSYGMKVRENGKTYNVLIANMGTINPGKKLLVAPTYPGVSQDFAYTYRTQKAMPVDIWVAAHKSQYGFYYKYDRSKPYSPETFVDPEGFVHAVEKLEAMYRVQLQQETKEREAAVSN
;
A
#
# COMPACT_ATOMS: atom_id res chain seq x y z
N MET A 1 -82.00 -13.90 -9.59
CA MET A 1 -81.11 -12.96 -10.27
C MET A 1 -79.96 -12.63 -9.31
N ALA A 2 -78.82 -13.30 -9.44
CA ALA A 2 -77.66 -13.10 -8.60
C ALA A 2 -76.55 -12.48 -9.50
N TYR A 3 -76.08 -11.27 -9.12
CA TYR A 3 -74.97 -10.61 -9.82
C TYR A 3 -73.66 -11.02 -9.14
N LEU A 4 -72.78 -11.67 -9.90
CA LEU A 4 -71.40 -11.96 -9.53
C LEU A 4 -70.56 -10.72 -9.89
N LEU A 5 -69.95 -10.07 -8.88
CA LEU A 5 -68.93 -9.06 -9.03
C LEU A 5 -67.56 -9.79 -9.15
N ALA A 6 -66.92 -9.71 -10.31
CA ALA A 6 -65.53 -10.14 -10.48
C ALA A 6 -64.59 -8.98 -10.10
N ILE A 7 -63.82 -9.15 -9.04
CA ILE A 7 -62.74 -8.23 -8.64
C ILE A 7 -61.48 -8.66 -9.35
N ALA A 8 -61.02 -7.84 -10.30
CA ALA A 8 -59.71 -7.99 -10.95
C ALA A 8 -58.62 -7.45 -10.05
N PHE A 9 -57.74 -8.30 -9.55
CA PHE A 9 -56.48 -7.90 -8.90
C PHE A 9 -55.46 -7.53 -9.98
N ALA A 10 -55.16 -6.23 -10.10
CA ALA A 10 -54.03 -5.77 -10.89
C ALA A 10 -52.75 -5.98 -10.06
N LEU A 11 -51.90 -6.92 -10.47
CA LEU A 11 -50.54 -7.07 -9.98
C LEU A 11 -49.72 -5.88 -10.52
N LEU A 12 -49.45 -4.91 -9.67
CA LEU A 12 -48.42 -3.90 -9.88
C LEU A 12 -47.05 -4.60 -9.70
N ALA A 13 -46.43 -4.97 -10.79
CA ALA A 13 -45.03 -5.34 -10.78
C ALA A 13 -44.19 -4.10 -10.47
N THR A 14 -43.73 -3.98 -9.22
CA THR A 14 -42.72 -3.02 -8.86
C THR A 14 -41.41 -3.40 -9.57
N ALA A 15 -41.02 -2.62 -10.57
CA ALA A 15 -39.70 -2.71 -11.18
C ALA A 15 -38.67 -2.44 -10.06
N VAL A 16 -37.92 -3.45 -9.71
CA VAL A 16 -36.70 -3.29 -8.92
C VAL A 16 -35.77 -2.44 -9.77
N PRO A 17 -35.28 -1.29 -9.30
CA PRO A 17 -34.29 -0.53 -10.06
C PRO A 17 -33.10 -1.44 -10.28
N GLN A 18 -32.75 -1.70 -11.54
CA GLN A 18 -31.48 -2.30 -11.91
C GLN A 18 -30.40 -1.43 -11.30
N ALA A 19 -29.57 -2.02 -10.40
CA ALA A 19 -28.39 -1.34 -9.93
C ALA A 19 -27.62 -0.89 -11.17
N SER A 20 -27.38 0.41 -11.32
CA SER A 20 -26.45 0.92 -12.30
C SER A 20 -25.14 0.18 -12.06
N GLU A 21 -24.57 -0.49 -13.06
CA GLU A 21 -23.21 -0.97 -13.01
C GLU A 21 -22.36 0.27 -12.75
N THR A 22 -21.97 0.46 -11.51
CA THR A 22 -20.95 1.46 -11.16
C THR A 22 -19.65 0.96 -11.77
N LEU A 23 -19.06 1.77 -12.63
CA LEU A 23 -17.71 1.52 -13.17
C LEU A 23 -16.78 1.15 -12.01
N SER A 24 -15.85 0.24 -12.23
CA SER A 24 -14.80 -0.03 -11.25
C SER A 24 -13.86 1.18 -11.15
N TYR A 25 -13.24 1.38 -10.02
CA TYR A 25 -12.22 2.45 -9.88
C TYR A 25 -11.09 2.31 -10.89
N ASN A 26 -10.74 1.09 -11.29
CA ASN A 26 -9.75 0.86 -12.35
C ASN A 26 -10.21 1.39 -13.72
N ASP A 27 -11.50 1.35 -14.01
CA ASP A 27 -12.07 1.88 -15.26
C ASP A 27 -12.21 3.40 -15.20
N GLU A 28 -12.61 3.96 -14.06
CA GLU A 28 -12.65 5.40 -13.82
C GLU A 28 -11.26 6.03 -13.95
N LEU A 29 -10.21 5.39 -13.45
CA LEU A 29 -8.82 5.82 -13.62
C LEU A 29 -8.39 5.88 -15.09
N LYS A 30 -8.76 4.89 -15.90
CA LYS A 30 -8.45 4.88 -17.34
C LYS A 30 -9.15 6.02 -18.08
N GLU A 31 -10.40 6.33 -17.73
CA GLU A 31 -11.14 7.44 -18.33
C GLU A 31 -10.57 8.80 -17.91
N ALA A 32 -10.21 8.96 -16.63
CA ALA A 32 -9.72 10.22 -16.07
C ALA A 32 -8.27 10.53 -16.45
N LEU A 33 -7.47 9.52 -16.74
CA LEU A 33 -6.05 9.63 -17.08
C LEU A 33 -5.81 9.06 -18.50
N PRO A 34 -6.13 9.80 -19.57
CA PRO A 34 -5.93 9.33 -20.94
C PRO A 34 -4.49 8.90 -21.19
N GLY A 35 -4.31 7.65 -21.64
CA GLY A 35 -2.99 7.05 -21.85
C GLY A 35 -2.40 6.34 -20.61
N PHE A 36 -3.10 6.33 -19.47
CA PHE A 36 -2.74 5.49 -18.33
C PHE A 36 -3.11 4.03 -18.65
N GLU A 37 -2.13 3.17 -18.67
CA GLU A 37 -2.32 1.72 -18.74
C GLU A 37 -1.87 1.08 -17.44
N MET A 38 -2.76 0.27 -16.85
CA MET A 38 -2.43 -0.51 -15.67
C MET A 38 -1.28 -1.47 -16.01
N PRO A 39 -0.15 -1.43 -15.30
CA PRO A 39 0.95 -2.34 -15.59
C PRO A 39 0.52 -3.80 -15.51
N ALA A 40 0.80 -4.60 -16.54
CA ALA A 40 0.41 -6.01 -16.58
C ALA A 40 0.92 -6.83 -15.39
N ALA A 41 2.03 -6.42 -14.78
CA ALA A 41 2.55 -7.03 -13.56
C ALA A 41 1.65 -6.83 -12.34
N TRP A 42 0.86 -5.75 -12.30
CA TRP A 42 -0.06 -5.44 -11.19
C TRP A 42 -1.34 -6.28 -11.24
N LEU A 43 -1.73 -6.74 -12.44
CA LEU A 43 -2.93 -7.55 -12.69
C LEU A 43 -2.69 -9.06 -12.47
N ARG A 44 -1.48 -9.48 -12.16
CA ARG A 44 -1.12 -10.89 -12.03
C ARG A 44 -1.11 -11.32 -10.57
N SER A 45 -1.74 -12.43 -10.27
CA SER A 45 -1.64 -13.11 -8.98
C SER A 45 -0.24 -13.69 -8.75
N HIS A 46 0.10 -13.92 -7.50
CA HIS A 46 1.31 -14.61 -7.08
C HIS A 46 1.00 -15.46 -5.86
N PRO A 47 1.47 -16.71 -5.79
CA PRO A 47 1.27 -17.53 -4.60
C PRO A 47 1.99 -16.93 -3.38
N PRO A 48 1.49 -17.20 -2.16
CA PRO A 48 2.07 -16.69 -0.94
C PRO A 48 3.46 -17.27 -0.69
N PHE A 49 4.26 -16.55 0.08
CA PHE A 49 5.60 -17.00 0.47
C PHE A 49 5.95 -16.47 1.85
N ARG A 50 6.77 -17.22 2.56
CA ARG A 50 7.31 -16.82 3.85
C ARG A 50 8.55 -15.97 3.66
N ILE A 51 8.60 -14.82 4.33
CA ILE A 51 9.77 -13.93 4.34
C ILE A 51 10.70 -14.34 5.46
N ILE A 52 10.22 -14.26 6.69
CA ILE A 52 10.92 -14.70 7.90
C ILE A 52 9.94 -14.80 9.08
N GLY A 53 10.13 -15.78 9.95
CA GLY A 53 9.31 -15.94 11.15
C GLY A 53 7.82 -16.00 10.84
N ASN A 54 7.09 -15.02 11.33
CA ASN A 54 5.66 -14.84 11.15
C ASN A 54 5.31 -13.75 10.12
N VAL A 55 6.24 -13.41 9.22
CA VAL A 55 6.07 -12.41 8.16
C VAL A 55 5.95 -13.10 6.81
N TYR A 56 4.87 -12.83 6.09
CA TYR A 56 4.54 -13.45 4.80
C TYR A 56 4.21 -12.40 3.74
N GLY A 57 4.54 -12.71 2.48
CA GLY A 57 4.02 -11.99 1.31
C GLY A 57 2.77 -12.69 0.79
N VAL A 58 1.66 -11.97 0.71
CA VAL A 58 0.34 -12.48 0.29
C VAL A 58 -0.27 -11.71 -0.88
N GLY A 59 0.43 -10.71 -1.41
CA GLY A 59 -0.02 -9.87 -2.54
C GLY A 59 0.25 -10.45 -3.92
N GLY A 60 -0.09 -9.66 -4.96
CA GLY A 60 0.04 -10.01 -6.36
C GLY A 60 1.48 -10.16 -6.86
N PHE A 61 1.65 -10.21 -8.20
CA PHE A 61 2.96 -10.45 -8.81
C PHE A 61 3.96 -9.33 -8.46
N ASP A 62 3.63 -8.05 -8.62
CA ASP A 62 4.53 -6.94 -8.27
C ASP A 62 4.04 -6.14 -7.05
N LEU A 63 2.73 -5.88 -6.95
CA LEU A 63 2.17 -5.16 -5.80
C LEU A 63 2.24 -6.04 -4.56
N ALA A 64 2.97 -5.57 -3.55
CA ALA A 64 3.23 -6.34 -2.35
C ALA A 64 2.21 -6.05 -1.26
N THR A 65 1.65 -7.12 -0.71
CA THR A 65 0.83 -7.13 0.50
C THR A 65 1.52 -8.04 1.51
N TYR A 66 1.61 -7.59 2.76
CA TYR A 66 2.29 -8.34 3.81
C TYR A 66 1.33 -8.72 4.92
N LEU A 67 1.40 -9.99 5.33
CA LEU A 67 0.71 -10.51 6.49
C LEU A 67 1.71 -10.76 7.61
N ILE A 68 1.45 -10.21 8.79
CA ILE A 68 2.20 -10.50 10.02
C ILE A 68 1.25 -11.20 10.98
N THR A 69 1.56 -12.43 11.37
CA THR A 69 0.66 -13.26 12.17
C THR A 69 1.03 -13.28 13.65
N SER A 70 0.03 -13.36 14.53
CA SER A 70 0.20 -13.59 15.98
C SER A 70 -0.93 -14.44 16.55
N SER A 71 -0.80 -14.81 17.84
CA SER A 71 -1.83 -15.56 18.58
C SER A 71 -3.12 -14.75 18.82
N GLU A 72 -3.06 -13.42 18.77
CA GLU A 72 -4.21 -12.51 18.99
C GLU A 72 -4.82 -11.97 17.69
N GLY A 73 -4.36 -12.43 16.55
CA GLY A 73 -4.79 -12.02 15.22
C GLY A 73 -3.64 -11.48 14.38
N HIS A 74 -3.97 -10.87 13.25
CA HIS A 74 -2.99 -10.54 12.22
C HIS A 74 -2.99 -9.05 11.87
N ILE A 75 -1.85 -8.56 11.38
CA ILE A 75 -1.71 -7.25 10.76
C ILE A 75 -1.54 -7.47 9.25
N LEU A 76 -2.33 -6.76 8.44
CA LEU A 76 -2.20 -6.74 6.98
C LEU A 76 -1.72 -5.35 6.54
N ILE A 77 -0.69 -5.32 5.70
CA ILE A 77 -0.08 -4.08 5.20
C ILE A 77 -0.22 -4.04 3.68
N ASN A 78 -0.87 -2.99 3.15
CA ASN A 78 -1.29 -2.79 1.76
C ASN A 78 -2.32 -3.82 1.28
N THR A 79 -2.97 -3.53 0.14
CA THR A 79 -3.94 -4.44 -0.49
C THR A 79 -3.84 -4.51 -2.01
N GLY A 80 -2.97 -3.71 -2.63
CA GLY A 80 -2.90 -3.64 -4.10
C GLY A 80 -4.02 -2.81 -4.72
N ILE A 81 -4.30 -3.05 -5.99
CA ILE A 81 -5.38 -2.44 -6.77
C ILE A 81 -6.73 -3.07 -6.45
N GLU A 82 -7.82 -2.47 -6.93
CA GLU A 82 -9.18 -3.02 -6.81
C GLU A 82 -9.25 -4.45 -7.40
N GLY A 83 -9.87 -5.37 -6.65
CA GLY A 83 -9.99 -6.79 -6.98
C GLY A 83 -8.88 -7.67 -6.39
N SER A 84 -7.88 -7.09 -5.72
CA SER A 84 -6.79 -7.87 -5.10
C SER A 84 -7.21 -8.65 -3.84
N ALA A 85 -8.32 -8.27 -3.20
CA ALA A 85 -8.77 -8.87 -1.92
C ALA A 85 -9.01 -10.39 -2.03
N ASP A 86 -9.54 -10.87 -3.16
CA ASP A 86 -9.81 -12.30 -3.35
C ASP A 86 -8.51 -13.13 -3.43
N ASP A 87 -7.50 -12.62 -4.14
CA ASP A 87 -6.17 -13.24 -4.20
C ASP A 87 -5.49 -13.21 -2.83
N ILE A 88 -5.60 -12.09 -2.09
CA ILE A 88 -5.05 -11.95 -0.74
C ILE A 88 -5.69 -12.98 0.20
N SER A 89 -7.02 -13.10 0.20
CA SER A 89 -7.75 -14.08 1.01
C SER A 89 -7.32 -15.50 0.67
N THR A 90 -7.28 -15.85 -0.61
CA THR A 90 -6.83 -17.16 -1.09
C THR A 90 -5.39 -17.47 -0.64
N ASN A 91 -4.50 -16.48 -0.68
CA ASN A 91 -3.12 -16.63 -0.26
C ASN A 91 -2.98 -16.81 1.26
N ILE A 92 -3.81 -16.12 2.05
CA ILE A 92 -3.87 -16.26 3.51
C ILE A 92 -4.35 -17.66 3.87
N ASP A 93 -5.41 -18.17 3.23
CA ASP A 93 -5.94 -19.51 3.41
C ASP A 93 -4.91 -20.59 3.05
N ALA A 94 -4.16 -20.40 1.95
CA ALA A 94 -3.11 -21.31 1.52
C ALA A 94 -1.94 -21.42 2.52
N LEU A 95 -1.76 -20.41 3.38
CA LEU A 95 -0.80 -20.43 4.50
C LEU A 95 -1.39 -21.08 5.77
N GLY A 96 -2.67 -21.44 5.77
CA GLY A 96 -3.38 -22.02 6.91
C GLY A 96 -3.90 -21.00 7.92
N TYR A 97 -4.02 -19.74 7.52
CA TYR A 97 -4.61 -18.65 8.32
C TYR A 97 -6.00 -18.28 7.77
N ASN A 98 -6.76 -17.49 8.52
CA ASN A 98 -8.05 -16.97 8.10
C ASN A 98 -7.97 -15.44 7.98
N ILE A 99 -8.50 -14.89 6.88
CA ILE A 99 -8.55 -13.43 6.70
C ILE A 99 -9.38 -12.73 7.78
N ASP A 100 -10.38 -13.42 8.36
CA ASP A 100 -11.19 -12.90 9.48
C ASP A 100 -10.38 -12.67 10.75
N ASP A 101 -9.17 -13.24 10.85
CA ASP A 101 -8.24 -12.99 11.95
C ASP A 101 -7.37 -11.76 11.74
N VAL A 102 -7.49 -11.04 10.61
CA VAL A 102 -6.91 -9.71 10.44
C VAL A 102 -7.61 -8.73 11.35
N LYS A 103 -6.86 -8.12 12.27
CA LYS A 103 -7.37 -7.15 13.26
C LYS A 103 -6.94 -5.72 12.98
N ILE A 104 -5.80 -5.55 12.30
CA ILE A 104 -5.24 -4.24 11.98
C ILE A 104 -4.89 -4.20 10.49
N LEU A 105 -5.32 -3.14 9.83
CA LEU A 105 -4.95 -2.77 8.47
C LEU A 105 -4.01 -1.57 8.53
N LEU A 106 -2.96 -1.64 7.71
CA LEU A 106 -1.99 -0.58 7.52
C LEU A 106 -1.79 -0.32 6.01
N SER A 107 -1.42 0.89 5.66
CA SER A 107 -0.89 1.22 4.34
C SER A 107 0.50 1.82 4.48
N MET A 108 1.37 1.54 3.52
CA MET A 108 2.69 2.18 3.44
C MET A 108 2.60 3.57 2.83
N GLN A 109 1.56 3.84 2.05
CA GLN A 109 1.26 5.08 1.33
C GLN A 109 -0.20 5.09 0.88
N SER A 110 -0.75 6.27 0.57
CA SER A 110 -2.17 6.43 0.26
C SER A 110 -2.54 6.35 -1.23
N HIS A 111 -1.64 5.88 -2.12
CA HIS A 111 -1.98 5.68 -3.53
C HIS A 111 -2.80 4.40 -3.76
N PHE A 112 -3.62 4.42 -4.82
CA PHE A 112 -4.61 3.39 -5.16
C PHE A 112 -4.02 1.98 -5.35
N ASP A 113 -2.79 1.89 -5.84
CA ASP A 113 -2.08 0.62 -6.05
C ASP A 113 -1.65 -0.07 -4.75
N HIS A 114 -1.91 0.55 -3.60
CA HIS A 114 -1.66 -0.02 -2.26
C HIS A 114 -2.90 -0.05 -1.38
N THR A 115 -3.95 0.70 -1.73
CA THR A 115 -5.08 0.98 -0.84
C THR A 115 -6.44 0.54 -1.36
N ALA A 116 -6.56 0.15 -2.64
CA ALA A 116 -7.85 0.07 -3.29
C ALA A 116 -8.83 -0.93 -2.64
N ASP A 117 -8.35 -2.04 -2.09
CA ASP A 117 -9.19 -3.02 -1.41
C ASP A 117 -9.20 -2.94 0.12
N LEU A 118 -8.55 -1.93 0.73
CA LEU A 118 -8.56 -1.75 2.19
C LEU A 118 -9.98 -1.60 2.75
N ALA A 119 -10.83 -0.80 2.10
CA ALA A 119 -12.22 -0.59 2.53
C ALA A 119 -13.05 -1.87 2.47
N ARG A 120 -12.84 -2.71 1.44
CA ARG A 120 -13.48 -4.01 1.28
C ARG A 120 -13.05 -4.95 2.41
N ILE A 121 -11.74 -5.15 2.59
CA ILE A 121 -11.21 -6.05 3.63
C ILE A 121 -11.64 -5.57 5.03
N LYS A 122 -11.58 -4.26 5.30
CA LYS A 122 -12.09 -3.69 6.57
C LYS A 122 -13.56 -4.05 6.81
N LYS A 123 -14.40 -3.95 5.78
CA LYS A 123 -15.83 -4.26 5.89
C LYS A 123 -16.07 -5.75 6.16
N GLU A 124 -15.31 -6.63 5.50
CA GLU A 124 -15.45 -8.07 5.60
C GLU A 124 -14.94 -8.62 6.94
N THR A 125 -13.79 -8.12 7.42
CA THR A 125 -13.12 -8.63 8.63
C THR A 125 -13.44 -7.87 9.92
N GLY A 126 -13.93 -6.63 9.82
CA GLY A 126 -14.07 -5.73 10.96
C GLY A 126 -12.75 -5.18 11.50
N ALA A 127 -11.64 -5.37 10.79
CA ALA A 127 -10.33 -4.87 11.16
C ALA A 127 -10.30 -3.35 11.31
N LYS A 128 -9.37 -2.85 12.15
CA LYS A 128 -9.17 -1.41 12.37
C LYS A 128 -8.12 -0.85 11.42
N MET A 129 -8.46 0.23 10.71
CA MET A 129 -7.51 0.94 9.87
C MET A 129 -6.68 1.92 10.69
N TYR A 130 -5.36 1.77 10.68
CA TYR A 130 -4.42 2.72 11.26
C TYR A 130 -3.65 3.42 10.13
N ALA A 131 -3.45 4.72 10.25
CA ALA A 131 -2.76 5.53 9.25
C ALA A 131 -1.97 6.67 9.91
N THR A 132 -1.06 7.26 9.19
CA THR A 132 -0.39 8.50 9.59
C THR A 132 -1.32 9.70 9.44
N ALA A 133 -1.07 10.77 10.18
CA ALA A 133 -1.91 11.97 10.11
C ALA A 133 -1.95 12.60 8.69
N PRO A 134 -0.84 12.69 7.93
CA PRO A 134 -0.89 13.25 6.58
C PRO A 134 -1.73 12.42 5.59
N ASP A 135 -1.69 11.09 5.68
CA ASP A 135 -2.47 10.22 4.77
C ASP A 135 -3.95 10.06 5.18
N LEU A 136 -4.35 10.53 6.40
CA LEU A 136 -5.71 10.34 6.91
C LEU A 136 -6.76 10.87 5.94
N ARG A 137 -6.62 12.12 5.49
CA ARG A 137 -7.61 12.75 4.61
C ARG A 137 -7.69 12.04 3.27
N VAL A 138 -6.56 11.69 2.68
CA VAL A 138 -6.50 11.01 1.38
C VAL A 138 -7.18 9.64 1.45
N LEU A 139 -7.01 8.91 2.55
CA LEU A 139 -7.68 7.63 2.77
C LEU A 139 -9.20 7.79 2.97
N GLU A 140 -9.63 8.82 3.72
CA GLU A 140 -11.05 9.04 4.03
C GLU A 140 -11.84 9.66 2.88
N ASP A 141 -11.19 10.29 1.89
CA ASP A 141 -11.82 10.81 0.67
C ASP A 141 -11.51 10.00 -0.60
N GLY A 142 -10.94 8.79 -0.43
CA GLY A 142 -10.72 7.88 -1.56
C GLY A 142 -9.67 8.33 -2.56
N GLY A 143 -8.71 9.15 -2.12
CA GLY A 143 -7.65 9.68 -2.98
C GLY A 143 -7.97 11.04 -3.59
N PHE A 144 -9.18 11.58 -3.39
CA PHE A 144 -9.58 12.86 -3.99
C PHE A 144 -8.64 14.01 -3.62
N SER A 145 -8.16 14.07 -2.38
CA SER A 145 -7.23 15.10 -1.91
C SER A 145 -5.75 14.76 -2.10
N ASP A 146 -5.42 13.66 -2.79
CA ASP A 146 -4.02 13.32 -3.06
C ASP A 146 -3.33 14.44 -3.85
N PRO A 147 -2.17 14.96 -3.42
CA PRO A 147 -1.50 16.05 -4.10
C PRO A 147 -0.97 15.72 -5.50
N HIS A 148 -0.84 14.43 -5.83
CA HIS A 148 -0.28 13.96 -7.09
C HIS A 148 -1.35 13.40 -8.05
N PHE A 149 -2.25 12.56 -7.56
CA PHE A 149 -3.32 11.93 -8.34
C PHE A 149 -4.71 12.46 -8.01
N GLY A 150 -4.81 13.51 -7.19
CA GLY A 150 -6.07 14.03 -6.70
C GLY A 150 -6.98 14.66 -7.76
N GLY A 151 -8.18 15.02 -7.31
CA GLY A 151 -9.25 15.57 -8.16
C GLY A 151 -10.27 14.53 -8.63
N LEU A 152 -10.03 13.23 -8.33
CA LEU A 152 -10.97 12.14 -8.52
C LEU A 152 -10.80 11.11 -7.39
N GLU A 153 -11.83 10.32 -7.13
CA GLU A 153 -11.72 9.16 -6.25
C GLU A 153 -11.00 8.05 -7.01
N THR A 154 -9.85 7.59 -6.48
CA THR A 154 -9.02 6.55 -7.10
C THR A 154 -9.19 5.19 -6.44
N PHE A 155 -9.84 5.16 -5.27
CA PHE A 155 -10.19 3.96 -4.51
C PHE A 155 -11.37 4.26 -3.57
N ARG A 156 -12.00 3.21 -3.05
CA ARG A 156 -13.12 3.35 -2.12
C ARG A 156 -12.68 4.00 -0.81
N PRO A 157 -13.30 5.13 -0.39
CA PRO A 157 -13.01 5.78 0.89
C PRO A 157 -12.99 4.83 2.07
N ILE A 158 -11.99 4.97 2.95
CA ILE A 158 -11.84 4.14 4.13
C ILE A 158 -11.69 4.99 5.39
N LYS A 159 -12.58 4.78 6.36
CA LYS A 159 -12.47 5.46 7.66
C LYS A 159 -11.25 4.97 8.43
N VAL A 160 -10.41 5.91 8.86
CA VAL A 160 -9.28 5.67 9.74
C VAL A 160 -9.76 5.58 11.19
N ASP A 161 -9.45 4.49 11.89
CA ASP A 161 -9.84 4.28 13.28
C ASP A 161 -8.80 4.81 14.27
N ARG A 162 -7.52 4.87 13.87
CA ARG A 162 -6.43 5.35 14.72
C ARG A 162 -5.34 6.03 13.89
N VAL A 163 -4.90 7.19 14.36
CA VAL A 163 -3.72 7.87 13.83
C VAL A 163 -2.49 7.39 14.58
N VAL A 164 -1.47 6.95 13.84
CA VAL A 164 -0.17 6.51 14.35
C VAL A 164 0.90 7.56 14.08
N ARG A 165 1.97 7.53 14.88
CA ARG A 165 3.06 8.51 14.82
C ARG A 165 4.40 7.86 14.52
N ASP A 166 5.34 8.67 14.05
CA ASP A 166 6.73 8.23 13.90
C ASP A 166 7.31 7.71 15.22
N GLY A 167 8.00 6.57 15.16
CA GLY A 167 8.55 5.88 16.33
C GLY A 167 7.52 5.12 17.18
N GLU A 168 6.23 5.22 16.89
CA GLU A 168 5.20 4.49 17.63
C GLU A 168 5.29 2.99 17.37
N VAL A 169 5.07 2.20 18.42
CA VAL A 169 5.03 0.73 18.33
C VAL A 169 3.58 0.27 18.33
N ILE A 170 3.18 -0.41 17.26
CA ILE A 170 1.90 -1.10 17.16
C ILE A 170 2.08 -2.50 17.72
N GLU A 171 1.31 -2.86 18.74
CA GLU A 171 1.35 -4.17 19.38
C GLU A 171 0.08 -4.98 19.09
N LEU A 172 0.26 -6.27 18.77
CA LEU A 172 -0.83 -7.24 18.63
C LEU A 172 -0.26 -8.65 18.93
N GLY A 173 -0.62 -9.22 20.07
CA GLY A 173 0.02 -10.44 20.55
C GLY A 173 1.54 -10.30 20.62
N GLU A 174 2.26 -11.16 19.93
CA GLU A 174 3.74 -11.15 19.89
C GLU A 174 4.31 -10.11 18.91
N ILE A 175 3.47 -9.50 18.08
CA ILE A 175 3.91 -8.48 17.12
C ILE A 175 4.24 -7.19 17.84
N LYS A 176 5.44 -6.65 17.55
CA LYS A 176 5.86 -5.29 17.92
C LYS A 176 6.38 -4.62 16.65
N LEU A 177 5.53 -3.81 16.02
CA LEU A 177 5.79 -3.19 14.74
C LEU A 177 6.01 -1.69 14.93
N THR A 178 7.22 -1.22 14.69
CA THR A 178 7.57 0.20 14.80
C THR A 178 7.23 0.93 13.51
N VAL A 179 6.50 2.03 13.63
CA VAL A 179 6.19 2.95 12.53
C VAL A 179 7.38 3.87 12.30
N HIS A 180 7.84 3.99 11.05
CA HIS A 180 8.88 4.92 10.64
C HIS A 180 8.34 5.82 9.53
N TYR A 181 8.26 7.12 9.77
CA TYR A 181 7.88 8.06 8.72
C TYR A 181 8.99 8.18 7.68
N HIS A 182 8.64 7.91 6.44
CA HIS A 182 9.49 8.06 5.28
C HIS A 182 8.75 8.85 4.19
N PRO A 183 8.41 10.13 4.46
CA PRO A 183 7.60 10.95 3.57
C PRO A 183 8.33 11.32 2.27
N GLY A 184 7.57 11.82 1.29
CA GLY A 184 8.06 12.24 -0.02
C GLY A 184 7.29 11.59 -1.15
N HIS A 185 7.20 10.26 -1.17
CA HIS A 185 6.38 9.56 -2.15
C HIS A 185 4.89 9.91 -1.99
N THR A 186 4.33 9.78 -0.79
CA THR A 186 3.19 10.56 -0.29
C THR A 186 3.65 11.33 0.94
N GLU A 187 2.86 12.30 1.41
CA GLU A 187 3.17 13.07 2.61
C GLU A 187 3.16 12.20 3.87
N GLY A 188 2.30 11.16 3.92
CA GLY A 188 2.18 10.22 5.02
C GLY A 188 2.91 8.90 4.83
N SER A 189 3.72 8.76 3.79
CA SER A 189 4.46 7.52 3.51
C SER A 189 5.21 7.00 4.73
N SER A 190 5.08 5.69 4.97
CA SER A 190 5.64 5.03 6.17
C SER A 190 6.22 3.67 5.86
N SER A 191 7.26 3.33 6.58
CA SER A 191 7.83 1.97 6.65
C SER A 191 7.53 1.35 8.01
N TYR A 192 7.60 0.03 8.09
CA TYR A 192 7.30 -0.71 9.30
C TYR A 192 8.46 -1.62 9.66
N GLY A 193 9.06 -1.38 10.84
CA GLY A 193 10.21 -2.10 11.33
C GLY A 193 9.86 -3.07 12.46
N MET A 194 10.48 -4.25 12.48
CA MET A 194 10.32 -5.21 13.57
C MET A 194 11.57 -6.07 13.76
N LYS A 195 11.71 -6.68 14.94
CA LYS A 195 12.71 -7.70 15.19
C LYS A 195 12.08 -9.08 15.13
N VAL A 196 12.65 -9.96 14.33
CA VAL A 196 12.20 -11.36 14.21
C VAL A 196 13.33 -12.28 14.65
N ARG A 197 13.01 -13.24 15.53
CA ARG A 197 13.96 -14.26 15.96
C ARG A 197 13.64 -15.58 15.27
N GLU A 198 14.63 -16.13 14.57
CA GLU A 198 14.53 -17.43 13.94
C GLU A 198 15.88 -18.16 14.01
N ASN A 199 15.85 -19.47 14.29
CA ASN A 199 17.05 -20.33 14.41
C ASN A 199 18.13 -19.76 15.35
N GLY A 200 17.71 -19.11 16.46
CA GLY A 200 18.62 -18.53 17.46
C GLY A 200 19.21 -17.17 17.09
N LYS A 201 19.02 -16.67 15.86
CA LYS A 201 19.45 -15.37 15.37
C LYS A 201 18.30 -14.37 15.38
N THR A 202 18.59 -13.11 15.68
CA THR A 202 17.62 -12.01 15.58
C THR A 202 17.93 -11.17 14.36
N TYR A 203 16.88 -10.87 13.57
CA TYR A 203 16.97 -10.07 12.37
C TYR A 203 16.18 -8.78 12.56
N ASN A 204 16.74 -7.65 12.10
CA ASN A 204 16.02 -6.39 11.93
C ASN A 204 15.32 -6.43 10.57
N VAL A 205 14.00 -6.51 10.57
CA VAL A 205 13.18 -6.60 9.36
C VAL A 205 12.54 -5.26 9.10
N LEU A 206 12.62 -4.78 7.86
CA LEU A 206 11.98 -3.55 7.41
C LEU A 206 11.06 -3.83 6.22
N ILE A 207 9.78 -3.49 6.38
CA ILE A 207 8.82 -3.36 5.28
C ILE A 207 8.92 -1.90 4.84
N ALA A 208 9.72 -1.64 3.81
CA ALA A 208 10.18 -0.30 3.45
C ALA A 208 9.28 0.36 2.42
N ASN A 209 8.79 1.57 2.71
CA ASN A 209 8.30 2.45 1.66
C ASN A 209 9.49 3.18 1.04
N MET A 210 9.82 2.81 -0.20
CA MET A 210 10.96 3.37 -0.91
C MET A 210 10.62 4.78 -1.43
N GLY A 211 11.55 5.72 -1.29
CA GLY A 211 11.38 7.12 -1.71
C GLY A 211 11.44 7.29 -3.24
N THR A 212 10.56 6.65 -3.97
CA THR A 212 10.44 6.80 -5.42
C THR A 212 9.73 8.11 -5.77
N ILE A 213 10.20 8.81 -6.80
CA ILE A 213 9.57 10.03 -7.32
C ILE A 213 8.74 9.65 -8.53
N ASN A 214 7.42 9.82 -8.43
CA ASN A 214 6.51 9.54 -9.54
C ASN A 214 6.73 10.52 -10.69
N PRO A 215 6.57 10.09 -11.95
CA PRO A 215 6.60 10.99 -13.10
C PRO A 215 5.67 12.19 -12.91
N GLY A 216 6.18 13.39 -13.17
CA GLY A 216 5.41 14.62 -13.00
C GLY A 216 5.41 15.22 -11.59
N LYS A 217 5.86 14.51 -10.56
CA LYS A 217 6.01 15.08 -9.21
C LYS A 217 7.05 16.18 -9.19
N LYS A 218 6.69 17.35 -8.65
CA LYS A 218 7.53 18.54 -8.56
C LYS A 218 8.09 18.72 -7.15
N LEU A 219 9.37 19.08 -7.05
CA LEU A 219 10.11 19.24 -5.79
C LEU A 219 10.20 20.68 -5.31
N LEU A 220 10.45 21.64 -6.21
CA LEU A 220 10.72 23.05 -5.89
C LEU A 220 9.82 24.02 -6.63
N VAL A 221 9.61 23.83 -7.94
CA VAL A 221 8.83 24.74 -8.77
C VAL A 221 7.39 24.25 -8.79
N ALA A 222 6.49 25.00 -8.15
CA ALA A 222 5.12 24.56 -7.85
C ALA A 222 5.12 23.15 -7.25
N PRO A 223 5.69 22.96 -6.05
CA PRO A 223 5.91 21.64 -5.49
C PRO A 223 4.58 20.89 -5.31
N THR A 224 4.60 19.59 -5.50
CA THR A 224 3.42 18.73 -5.40
C THR A 224 2.69 18.93 -4.07
N TYR A 225 3.45 19.08 -2.99
CA TYR A 225 2.96 19.59 -1.70
C TYR A 225 4.08 20.37 -0.99
N PRO A 226 3.75 21.27 -0.03
CA PRO A 226 4.76 22.03 0.70
C PRO A 226 5.73 21.12 1.46
N GLY A 227 7.04 21.26 1.24
CA GLY A 227 8.05 20.47 1.96
C GLY A 227 8.47 19.16 1.30
N VAL A 228 7.89 18.76 0.17
CA VAL A 228 8.16 17.48 -0.50
C VAL A 228 9.65 17.21 -0.74
N SER A 229 10.42 18.24 -1.09
CA SER A 229 11.87 18.09 -1.29
C SER A 229 12.61 17.76 0.01
N GLN A 230 12.24 18.42 1.10
CA GLN A 230 12.81 18.18 2.42
C GLN A 230 12.44 16.78 2.93
N ASP A 231 11.23 16.33 2.65
CA ASP A 231 10.72 15.02 3.01
C ASP A 231 11.51 13.89 2.33
N PHE A 232 11.74 14.00 1.02
CA PHE A 232 12.61 13.05 0.32
C PHE A 232 14.03 13.03 0.90
N ALA A 233 14.62 14.20 1.15
CA ALA A 233 15.96 14.29 1.75
C ALA A 233 16.01 13.66 3.16
N TYR A 234 14.96 13.86 3.96
CA TYR A 234 14.81 13.24 5.28
C TYR A 234 14.73 11.71 5.13
N THR A 235 13.88 11.21 4.26
CA THR A 235 13.65 9.78 4.04
C THR A 235 14.94 9.05 3.64
N TYR A 236 15.68 9.54 2.64
CA TYR A 236 16.93 8.89 2.24
C TYR A 236 17.97 8.89 3.36
N ARG A 237 18.08 10.00 4.10
CA ARG A 237 19.02 10.08 5.24
C ARG A 237 18.67 9.09 6.34
N THR A 238 17.40 9.02 6.72
CA THR A 238 16.95 8.15 7.82
C THR A 238 17.01 6.68 7.43
N GLN A 239 16.55 6.32 6.23
CA GLN A 239 16.63 4.94 5.74
C GLN A 239 18.06 4.41 5.71
N LYS A 240 19.02 5.19 5.21
CA LYS A 240 20.44 4.77 5.19
C LYS A 240 21.04 4.57 6.59
N ALA A 241 20.50 5.20 7.60
CA ALA A 241 20.96 5.07 8.98
C ALA A 241 20.31 3.91 9.74
N MET A 242 19.29 3.25 9.19
CA MET A 242 18.59 2.16 9.86
C MET A 242 19.42 0.88 9.88
N PRO A 243 19.46 0.16 11.02
CA PRO A 243 20.00 -1.18 11.06
C PRO A 243 18.99 -2.16 10.42
N VAL A 244 19.22 -2.59 9.20
CA VAL A 244 18.34 -3.49 8.45
C VAL A 244 19.12 -4.73 8.03
N ASP A 245 18.62 -5.92 8.38
CA ASP A 245 19.16 -7.19 7.91
C ASP A 245 18.35 -7.74 6.73
N ILE A 246 17.01 -7.66 6.85
CA ILE A 246 16.05 -8.11 5.84
C ILE A 246 15.16 -6.93 5.47
N TRP A 247 15.00 -6.72 4.17
CA TRP A 247 14.07 -5.71 3.67
C TRP A 247 13.20 -6.22 2.53
N VAL A 248 11.98 -5.73 2.52
CA VAL A 248 10.99 -5.87 1.45
C VAL A 248 10.34 -4.52 1.23
N ALA A 249 9.66 -4.30 0.11
CA ALA A 249 9.14 -2.99 -0.25
C ALA A 249 7.73 -3.06 -0.84
N ALA A 250 7.12 -1.91 -1.10
CA ALA A 250 5.76 -1.79 -1.62
C ALA A 250 5.56 -2.49 -2.99
N HIS A 251 6.61 -2.55 -3.81
CA HIS A 251 6.66 -3.35 -5.04
C HIS A 251 7.76 -4.41 -4.94
N LYS A 252 7.47 -5.63 -5.41
CA LYS A 252 8.44 -6.74 -5.39
C LYS A 252 9.65 -6.47 -6.27
N SER A 253 9.48 -5.70 -7.35
CA SER A 253 10.56 -5.23 -8.22
C SER A 253 11.56 -4.32 -7.50
N GLN A 254 11.13 -3.54 -6.50
CA GLN A 254 11.99 -2.59 -5.79
C GLN A 254 13.08 -3.26 -4.95
N TYR A 255 12.85 -4.48 -4.45
CA TYR A 255 13.82 -5.20 -3.62
C TYR A 255 14.41 -6.44 -4.29
N GLY A 256 14.26 -6.54 -5.60
CA GLY A 256 14.87 -7.62 -6.38
C GLY A 256 14.28 -9.01 -6.09
N PHE A 257 13.01 -9.10 -5.74
CA PHE A 257 12.32 -10.33 -5.36
C PHE A 257 12.61 -11.49 -6.32
N TYR A 258 12.47 -11.26 -7.63
CA TYR A 258 12.61 -12.28 -8.65
C TYR A 258 14.05 -12.81 -8.85
N TYR A 259 15.04 -12.15 -8.26
CA TYR A 259 16.43 -12.60 -8.22
C TYR A 259 16.76 -13.31 -6.90
N LYS A 260 16.05 -12.94 -5.81
CA LYS A 260 16.27 -13.50 -4.46
C LYS A 260 15.44 -14.76 -4.22
N TYR A 261 14.18 -14.75 -4.65
CA TYR A 261 13.22 -15.81 -4.34
C TYR A 261 13.06 -16.81 -5.49
N ASP A 262 13.30 -18.07 -5.18
CA ASP A 262 13.08 -19.22 -6.05
C ASP A 262 12.14 -20.21 -5.35
N ARG A 263 10.92 -20.30 -5.86
CA ARG A 263 9.85 -21.16 -5.29
C ARG A 263 10.23 -22.64 -5.29
N SER A 264 11.12 -23.08 -6.15
CA SER A 264 11.56 -24.48 -6.22
C SER A 264 12.49 -24.86 -5.06
N LYS A 265 13.05 -23.87 -4.36
CA LYS A 265 13.93 -24.08 -3.22
C LYS A 265 13.16 -24.13 -1.91
N PRO A 266 13.61 -24.92 -0.94
CA PRO A 266 13.04 -24.89 0.40
C PRO A 266 13.20 -23.52 1.02
N TYR A 267 12.29 -23.16 1.93
CA TYR A 267 12.36 -21.93 2.69
C TYR A 267 13.71 -21.80 3.43
N SER A 268 14.29 -20.61 3.39
CA SER A 268 15.46 -20.24 4.18
C SER A 268 15.29 -18.83 4.74
N PRO A 269 15.56 -18.59 6.02
CA PRO A 269 15.53 -17.24 6.61
C PRO A 269 16.55 -16.28 5.99
N GLU A 270 17.57 -16.82 5.31
CA GLU A 270 18.63 -16.03 4.65
C GLU A 270 18.21 -15.52 3.25
N THR A 271 17.06 -15.98 2.70
CA THR A 271 16.62 -15.65 1.33
C THR A 271 16.53 -14.14 1.07
N PHE A 272 16.09 -13.38 2.07
CA PHE A 272 15.89 -11.93 1.95
C PHE A 272 16.89 -11.11 2.77
N VAL A 273 17.93 -11.74 3.32
CA VAL A 273 19.01 -11.01 4.00
C VAL A 273 19.84 -10.27 2.96
N ASP A 274 19.79 -8.94 2.99
CA ASP A 274 20.44 -8.09 2.00
C ASP A 274 20.61 -6.64 2.53
N PRO A 275 21.38 -6.44 3.58
CA PRO A 275 21.59 -5.11 4.17
C PRO A 275 22.26 -4.13 3.21
N GLU A 276 23.25 -4.60 2.42
CA GLU A 276 23.96 -3.77 1.46
C GLU A 276 23.06 -3.37 0.28
N GLY A 277 22.22 -4.30 -0.21
CA GLY A 277 21.25 -4.02 -1.26
C GLY A 277 20.22 -2.98 -0.85
N PHE A 278 19.80 -2.95 0.43
CA PHE A 278 18.94 -1.89 0.96
C PHE A 278 19.58 -0.51 0.84
N VAL A 279 20.79 -0.36 1.37
CA VAL A 279 21.53 0.92 1.31
C VAL A 279 21.75 1.35 -0.13
N HIS A 280 22.18 0.43 -1.00
CA HIS A 280 22.40 0.70 -2.43
C HIS A 280 21.10 1.16 -3.14
N ALA A 281 19.96 0.52 -2.85
CA ALA A 281 18.67 0.91 -3.41
C ALA A 281 18.28 2.33 -2.99
N VAL A 282 18.46 2.68 -1.73
CA VAL A 282 18.21 4.03 -1.21
C VAL A 282 19.15 5.07 -1.84
N GLU A 283 20.45 4.77 -1.96
CA GLU A 283 21.44 5.65 -2.61
C GLU A 283 21.11 5.92 -4.07
N LYS A 284 20.65 4.91 -4.80
CA LYS A 284 20.20 5.05 -6.19
C LYS A 284 19.03 6.02 -6.31
N LEU A 285 18.02 5.89 -5.44
CA LEU A 285 16.87 6.79 -5.42
C LEU A 285 17.27 8.21 -5.00
N GLU A 286 18.15 8.35 -4.01
CA GLU A 286 18.70 9.65 -3.62
C GLU A 286 19.47 10.33 -4.77
N ALA A 287 20.23 9.57 -5.56
CA ALA A 287 20.93 10.11 -6.72
C ALA A 287 19.93 10.65 -7.77
N MET A 288 18.84 9.93 -8.06
CA MET A 288 17.79 10.40 -8.95
C MET A 288 17.10 11.66 -8.42
N TYR A 289 16.79 11.69 -7.13
CA TYR A 289 16.26 12.88 -6.46
C TYR A 289 17.18 14.09 -6.62
N ARG A 290 18.49 13.93 -6.41
CA ARG A 290 19.48 15.02 -6.53
C ARG A 290 19.55 15.57 -7.95
N VAL A 291 19.46 14.73 -8.96
CA VAL A 291 19.42 15.14 -10.37
C VAL A 291 18.18 16.01 -10.64
N GLN A 292 17.00 15.56 -10.24
CA GLN A 292 15.77 16.33 -10.42
C GLN A 292 15.81 17.64 -9.62
N LEU A 293 16.29 17.61 -8.37
CA LEU A 293 16.43 18.81 -7.53
C LEU A 293 17.34 19.86 -8.19
N GLN A 294 18.46 19.42 -8.76
CA GLN A 294 19.40 20.30 -9.45
C GLN A 294 18.76 20.91 -10.71
N GLN A 295 18.00 20.13 -11.46
CA GLN A 295 17.28 20.62 -12.64
C GLN A 295 16.25 21.69 -12.25
N GLU A 296 15.37 21.39 -11.28
CA GLU A 296 14.35 22.34 -10.83
C GLU A 296 14.95 23.59 -10.18
N THR A 297 16.13 23.50 -9.54
CA THR A 297 16.85 24.65 -9.02
C THR A 297 17.25 25.60 -10.16
N LYS A 298 17.83 25.08 -11.24
CA LYS A 298 18.19 25.89 -12.42
C LYS A 298 16.97 26.53 -13.08
N GLU A 299 15.86 25.80 -13.20
CA GLU A 299 14.60 26.32 -13.75
C GLU A 299 14.09 27.49 -12.90
N ARG A 300 14.13 27.38 -11.57
CA ARG A 300 13.73 28.45 -10.65
C ARG A 300 14.62 29.68 -10.75
N GLU A 301 15.95 29.51 -10.82
CA GLU A 301 16.90 30.61 -10.98
C GLU A 301 16.70 31.36 -12.32
N ALA A 302 16.48 30.62 -13.39
CA ALA A 302 16.19 31.21 -14.70
C ALA A 302 14.86 32.00 -14.70
N ALA A 303 13.84 31.51 -14.01
CA ALA A 303 12.54 32.22 -13.91
C ALA A 303 12.59 33.50 -13.09
N VAL A 304 13.54 33.64 -12.14
CA VAL A 304 13.74 34.86 -11.34
C VAL A 304 14.57 35.87 -12.09
N SER A 305 15.39 35.45 -13.07
CA SER A 305 16.30 36.31 -13.84
C SER A 305 15.65 36.95 -15.07
N ASN A 306 14.44 36.53 -15.43
CA ASN A 306 13.60 37.10 -16.50
C ASN A 306 12.48 37.95 -15.91
#